data_0230215dafe620ad12e434a99cf262bf
#
_entry.id   0230215dafe620ad12e434a99cf262bf
#
_cell.length_a   1.000
_cell.length_b   1.000
_cell.length_c   1.000
_cell.angle_alpha   90.00
_cell.angle_beta   90.00
_cell.angle_gamma   90.00
#
_symmetry.space_group_name_H-M   'P 1'
#
loop_
_entity.id
_entity.type
_entity.pdbx_description
1 polymer ?
#
loop_
_entity_poly.entity_id
_entity_poly.type
_entity_poly.pdbx_seq_one_letter_code
_entity_poly.pdbx_strand_id
1 'polypeptide(L)'
;MKSARKFLLALSVVLLPVLALGAVAPGKAPAKAAAKPAPAAKGVTFTDITAASGVKFTHNSGRSGKKYLPESLGSGVALFDADGDGWLDILLINGRDWDPKGRTSLPALYHNNHDGTFTNVIRGSGLDVQMYGMGVAVADYDNDGREDVYVTSLDGDRLFHNEGGGKFKDVTAASGIRNASFGTSAAWLDYDRDGKVDLFVANYVQWSRDKDLWCSLDGAIKSYCTPESYKGTGSKLYRNLGGGKFEDVSQKAGVGDPTSKSLGVAVLDYNGDGWPDLFVANDTQPNKLYRNQGNGTFKDEALEAGVAFSEEGTARGAMGVDAADYDRSGRPHLLVGNFTNEMLALYHNEGGGVFVDEAPSSTVGQVSLLTLTFGVFFFDYDLDGLPDILAANGHLEEEINRVQPRIQYKEPPLLFRNLGNGKFATAAVGSAFARPMVARGAAYGDLDNDGDLDVVFTTNHGPAVVFRNDGGNRNHWLRVKTVGTRSNRDGLGTVVRVTSAGGKQWTLVRTGSSYCSQSEIAPTFGLGPDKVVQTLELEWPSGTRQRFTNLPANQVVTVDETKGIVGAGVGVVKAK
;
A
#
# COMPACT_ATOMS: atom_id res chain seq x y z
N MET A 1 47.32 55.53 33.32
CA MET A 1 48.48 55.86 32.43
C MET A 1 48.36 54.99 31.19
N LYS A 2 48.25 55.63 30.00
CA LYS A 2 48.61 55.17 28.63
C LYS A 2 47.88 53.94 28.09
N SER A 3 47.34 53.84 26.90
CA SER A 3 47.33 54.73 25.72
C SER A 3 46.34 54.13 24.70
N ALA A 4 45.45 54.93 24.19
CA ALA A 4 44.58 54.58 23.05
C ALA A 4 45.40 54.53 21.76
N ARG A 5 45.20 53.55 20.92
CA ARG A 5 45.54 53.64 19.48
C ARG A 5 44.29 53.42 18.64
N LYS A 6 43.86 54.50 18.01
CA LYS A 6 42.86 54.55 16.95
C LYS A 6 43.49 54.01 15.68
N PHE A 7 42.82 53.05 15.00
CA PHE A 7 43.08 52.75 13.59
C PHE A 7 41.90 53.31 12.77
N LEU A 8 42.20 54.31 11.97
CA LEU A 8 41.31 54.77 10.88
C LEU A 8 41.46 53.77 9.72
N LEU A 9 40.34 53.20 9.25
CA LEU A 9 40.27 52.59 7.94
C LEU A 9 39.47 53.51 7.02
N ALA A 10 40.13 53.93 5.94
CA ALA A 10 39.55 54.77 4.90
C ALA A 10 38.52 53.97 4.09
N LEU A 11 37.33 54.50 3.94
CA LEU A 11 36.25 53.97 3.09
C LEU A 11 36.45 54.55 1.68
N SER A 12 36.91 53.73 0.73
CA SER A 12 36.93 54.13 -0.69
C SER A 12 35.57 53.78 -1.31
N VAL A 13 34.80 54.84 -1.60
CA VAL A 13 33.52 54.72 -2.32
C VAL A 13 33.84 54.56 -3.81
N VAL A 14 33.58 53.38 -4.37
CA VAL A 14 33.59 53.16 -5.83
C VAL A 14 32.15 53.35 -6.32
N LEU A 15 31.88 54.40 -7.05
CA LEU A 15 30.64 54.62 -7.80
C LEU A 15 30.68 53.72 -9.06
N LEU A 16 29.79 52.71 -9.09
CA LEU A 16 29.47 51.99 -10.33
C LEU A 16 28.17 52.56 -10.92
N PRO A 17 28.10 52.74 -12.25
CA PRO A 17 26.89 53.27 -12.87
C PRO A 17 25.76 52.23 -12.86
N VAL A 18 24.56 52.66 -12.40
CA VAL A 18 23.35 51.91 -12.47
C VAL A 18 22.87 51.83 -13.92
N LEU A 19 23.05 50.70 -14.56
CA LEU A 19 22.34 50.37 -15.80
C LEU A 19 20.91 50.01 -15.46
N ALA A 20 19.95 50.80 -15.93
CA ALA A 20 18.55 50.52 -15.85
C ALA A 20 18.21 49.26 -16.70
N LEU A 21 18.06 48.09 -16.07
CA LEU A 21 17.43 46.95 -16.71
C LEU A 21 15.91 47.16 -16.75
N GLY A 22 15.39 47.33 -17.95
CA GLY A 22 13.96 47.37 -18.19
C GLY A 22 13.30 46.08 -17.67
N ALA A 23 12.23 46.24 -16.89
CA ALA A 23 11.40 45.14 -16.40
C ALA A 23 10.73 44.46 -17.60
N VAL A 24 11.22 43.27 -17.95
CA VAL A 24 10.52 42.34 -18.85
C VAL A 24 9.39 41.71 -18.03
N ALA A 25 8.14 41.97 -18.41
CA ALA A 25 6.99 41.31 -17.83
C ALA A 25 7.13 39.78 -17.97
N PRO A 26 6.80 38.97 -16.96
CA PRO A 26 6.88 37.53 -17.08
C PRO A 26 5.89 37.05 -18.14
N GLY A 27 6.42 36.64 -19.28
CA GLY A 27 5.65 35.98 -20.31
C GLY A 27 5.03 34.72 -19.74
N LYS A 28 3.70 34.56 -19.89
CA LYS A 28 3.01 33.30 -19.58
C LYS A 28 3.70 32.18 -20.36
N ALA A 29 4.40 31.30 -19.65
CA ALA A 29 4.85 30.05 -20.24
C ALA A 29 3.62 29.28 -20.78
N PRO A 30 3.65 28.77 -22.01
CA PRO A 30 2.53 27.99 -22.52
C PRO A 30 2.39 26.76 -21.62
N ALA A 31 1.18 26.54 -21.08
CA ALA A 31 0.84 25.31 -20.42
C ALA A 31 1.11 24.16 -21.39
N LYS A 32 2.13 23.33 -21.08
CA LYS A 32 2.35 22.07 -21.83
C LYS A 32 1.04 21.29 -21.78
N ALA A 33 0.43 21.04 -22.95
CA ALA A 33 -0.75 20.20 -23.05
C ALA A 33 -0.42 18.86 -22.38
N ALA A 34 -1.32 18.38 -21.51
CA ALA A 34 -1.22 17.05 -20.93
C ALA A 34 -0.94 16.05 -22.06
N ALA A 35 0.05 15.20 -21.89
CA ALA A 35 0.36 14.16 -22.86
C ALA A 35 -0.90 13.32 -23.09
N LYS A 36 -1.24 13.06 -24.37
CA LYS A 36 -2.35 12.16 -24.69
C LYS A 36 -2.07 10.82 -24.00
N PRO A 37 -3.08 10.21 -23.32
CA PRO A 37 -2.91 8.87 -22.76
C PRO A 37 -2.37 7.93 -23.83
N ALA A 38 -1.40 7.09 -23.46
CA ALA A 38 -1.04 5.98 -24.33
C ALA A 38 -2.27 5.09 -24.53
N PRO A 39 -2.44 4.43 -25.68
CA PRO A 39 -3.50 3.45 -25.81
C PRO A 39 -3.33 2.43 -24.68
N ALA A 40 -4.42 2.13 -23.95
CA ALA A 40 -4.47 0.96 -23.07
C ALA A 40 -3.95 -0.27 -23.84
N ALA A 41 -3.44 -1.27 -23.13
CA ALA A 41 -3.20 -2.58 -23.75
C ALA A 41 -4.46 -2.94 -24.54
N LYS A 42 -4.32 -3.30 -25.81
CA LYS A 42 -5.46 -3.47 -26.70
C LYS A 42 -6.49 -4.39 -26.08
N GLY A 43 -7.62 -3.80 -25.68
CA GLY A 43 -8.81 -4.53 -25.23
C GLY A 43 -8.89 -4.84 -23.75
N VAL A 44 -8.04 -4.29 -22.88
CA VAL A 44 -8.23 -4.35 -21.42
C VAL A 44 -9.09 -3.19 -20.96
N THR A 45 -10.12 -3.48 -20.16
CA THR A 45 -11.00 -2.49 -19.54
C THR A 45 -11.33 -2.90 -18.11
N PHE A 46 -11.54 -1.91 -17.24
CA PHE A 46 -12.10 -2.16 -15.91
C PHE A 46 -13.59 -1.81 -15.90
N THR A 47 -14.42 -2.79 -15.59
CA THR A 47 -15.88 -2.65 -15.49
C THR A 47 -16.27 -2.49 -14.02
N ASP A 48 -16.98 -1.42 -13.68
CA ASP A 48 -17.58 -1.25 -12.35
C ASP A 48 -18.72 -2.26 -12.17
N ILE A 49 -18.45 -3.33 -11.41
CA ILE A 49 -19.42 -4.38 -11.10
C ILE A 49 -20.05 -4.22 -9.71
N THR A 50 -19.77 -3.13 -9.00
CA THR A 50 -20.21 -2.92 -7.61
C THR A 50 -21.69 -3.22 -7.39
N ALA A 51 -22.56 -2.65 -8.23
CA ALA A 51 -23.99 -2.86 -8.12
C ALA A 51 -24.41 -4.26 -8.55
N ALA A 52 -23.81 -4.79 -9.61
CA ALA A 52 -24.12 -6.13 -10.15
C ALA A 52 -23.61 -7.25 -9.22
N SER A 53 -22.48 -7.03 -8.56
CA SER A 53 -21.90 -8.00 -7.63
C SER A 53 -22.62 -8.08 -6.27
N GLY A 54 -23.57 -7.17 -6.00
CA GLY A 54 -24.29 -7.15 -4.71
C GLY A 54 -23.52 -6.50 -3.55
N VAL A 55 -22.35 -5.91 -3.80
CA VAL A 55 -21.59 -5.19 -2.77
C VAL A 55 -22.29 -3.87 -2.43
N LYS A 56 -22.75 -3.74 -1.19
CA LYS A 56 -23.52 -2.58 -0.68
C LYS A 56 -22.88 -2.05 0.60
N PHE A 57 -21.67 -1.56 0.49
CA PHE A 57 -20.93 -0.98 1.59
C PHE A 57 -20.84 0.53 1.44
N THR A 58 -20.98 1.24 2.55
CA THR A 58 -20.68 2.67 2.64
C THR A 58 -19.84 2.93 3.88
N HIS A 59 -18.67 3.50 3.69
CA HIS A 59 -17.78 3.85 4.78
C HIS A 59 -18.40 4.94 5.64
N ASN A 60 -18.43 4.72 6.97
CA ASN A 60 -18.78 5.72 7.96
C ASN A 60 -17.52 6.32 8.57
N SER A 61 -17.09 7.48 8.08
CA SER A 61 -15.93 8.20 8.62
C SER A 61 -16.22 8.91 9.97
N GLY A 62 -17.41 8.76 10.55
CA GLY A 62 -17.82 9.53 11.74
C GLY A 62 -18.06 11.01 11.47
N ARG A 63 -18.16 11.41 10.19
CA ARG A 63 -18.27 12.80 9.78
C ARG A 63 -19.35 13.57 10.55
N SER A 64 -18.91 14.55 11.33
CA SER A 64 -19.75 15.29 12.27
C SER A 64 -19.85 16.80 11.97
N GLY A 65 -19.14 17.29 10.96
CA GLY A 65 -18.94 18.70 10.70
C GLY A 65 -17.93 19.37 11.63
N LYS A 66 -17.35 18.62 12.57
CA LYS A 66 -16.28 19.10 13.46
C LYS A 66 -14.90 19.04 12.81
N LYS A 67 -14.76 18.39 11.65
CA LYS A 67 -13.50 18.20 10.94
C LYS A 67 -12.43 17.58 11.84
N TYR A 68 -12.74 16.46 12.47
CA TYR A 68 -11.80 15.65 13.24
C TYR A 68 -10.83 14.92 12.31
N LEU A 69 -9.54 14.95 12.62
CA LEU A 69 -8.50 14.36 11.77
C LEU A 69 -8.83 12.94 11.27
N PRO A 70 -9.29 11.98 12.12
CA PRO A 70 -9.58 10.63 11.65
C PRO A 70 -10.69 10.55 10.57
N GLU A 71 -11.59 11.55 10.53
CA GLU A 71 -12.69 11.59 9.55
C GLU A 71 -12.18 11.65 8.09
N SER A 72 -10.93 12.03 7.87
CA SER A 72 -10.32 12.20 6.54
C SER A 72 -9.54 10.99 6.05
N LEU A 73 -9.14 10.07 6.94
CA LEU A 73 -8.15 9.03 6.64
C LEU A 73 -8.75 7.76 6.04
N GLY A 74 -10.06 7.54 6.21
CA GLY A 74 -10.78 6.48 5.54
C GLY A 74 -10.44 5.11 6.04
N SER A 75 -10.67 4.08 5.25
CA SER A 75 -10.60 2.70 5.67
C SER A 75 -9.92 1.78 4.66
N GLY A 76 -9.45 0.65 5.13
CA GLY A 76 -8.82 -0.38 4.33
C GLY A 76 -9.75 -1.44 3.80
N VAL A 77 -9.20 -2.28 2.93
CA VAL A 77 -9.82 -3.50 2.37
C VAL A 77 -8.80 -4.63 2.36
N ALA A 78 -9.26 -5.87 2.61
CA ALA A 78 -8.47 -7.07 2.39
C ALA A 78 -9.19 -8.03 1.45
N LEU A 79 -8.41 -8.67 0.58
CA LEU A 79 -8.86 -9.75 -0.31
C LEU A 79 -8.16 -11.04 0.11
N PHE A 80 -8.91 -12.01 0.60
CA PHE A 80 -8.40 -13.28 1.12
C PHE A 80 -9.49 -14.34 1.15
N ASP A 81 -9.11 -15.60 1.28
CA ASP A 81 -10.03 -16.75 1.37
C ASP A 81 -10.47 -16.96 2.84
N ALA A 82 -11.56 -16.29 3.24
CA ALA A 82 -11.98 -16.24 4.63
C ALA A 82 -12.57 -17.56 5.17
N ASP A 83 -13.10 -18.42 4.32
CA ASP A 83 -13.76 -19.66 4.73
C ASP A 83 -13.08 -20.95 4.23
N GLY A 84 -12.02 -20.83 3.42
CA GLY A 84 -11.19 -21.93 2.98
C GLY A 84 -11.73 -22.63 1.72
N ASP A 85 -12.59 -21.97 0.93
CA ASP A 85 -13.20 -22.55 -0.26
C ASP A 85 -12.40 -22.33 -1.56
N GLY A 86 -11.31 -21.54 -1.50
CA GLY A 86 -10.41 -21.29 -2.61
C GLY A 86 -10.78 -20.07 -3.47
N TRP A 87 -11.77 -19.26 -3.04
CA TRP A 87 -12.16 -18.01 -3.68
C TRP A 87 -11.87 -16.84 -2.77
N LEU A 88 -11.50 -15.70 -3.37
CA LEU A 88 -11.22 -14.50 -2.59
C LEU A 88 -12.52 -13.84 -2.13
N ASP A 89 -12.63 -13.61 -0.84
CA ASP A 89 -13.64 -12.79 -0.18
C ASP A 89 -13.17 -11.35 -0.04
N ILE A 90 -14.10 -10.43 0.26
CA ILE A 90 -13.80 -9.01 0.43
C ILE A 90 -14.13 -8.58 1.86
N LEU A 91 -13.12 -8.20 2.64
CA LEU A 91 -13.30 -7.59 3.96
C LEU A 91 -13.10 -6.07 3.88
N LEU A 92 -14.15 -5.31 4.17
CA LEU A 92 -14.16 -3.85 4.18
C LEU A 92 -14.22 -3.33 5.61
N ILE A 93 -13.24 -2.54 6.00
CA ILE A 93 -13.16 -1.96 7.34
C ILE A 93 -14.04 -0.70 7.42
N ASN A 94 -14.66 -0.47 8.56
CA ASN A 94 -15.55 0.67 8.77
C ASN A 94 -15.18 1.48 10.02
N GLY A 95 -15.41 2.78 9.94
CA GLY A 95 -15.41 3.64 11.10
C GLY A 95 -16.77 3.65 11.82
N ARG A 96 -16.98 4.61 12.71
CA ARG A 96 -18.21 4.76 13.48
C ARG A 96 -18.50 6.22 13.79
N ASP A 97 -19.75 6.52 14.14
CA ASP A 97 -20.12 7.83 14.62
C ASP A 97 -19.43 8.15 15.97
N TRP A 98 -19.12 9.42 16.20
CA TRP A 98 -18.51 9.89 17.45
C TRP A 98 -19.46 9.86 18.63
N ASP A 99 -20.76 9.96 18.37
CA ASP A 99 -21.80 9.76 19.39
C ASP A 99 -22.06 8.25 19.57
N PRO A 100 -21.89 7.69 20.78
CA PRO A 100 -22.22 6.28 21.05
C PRO A 100 -23.68 5.90 20.75
N LYS A 101 -24.59 6.88 20.72
CA LYS A 101 -26.00 6.71 20.33
C LYS A 101 -26.24 6.88 18.83
N GLY A 102 -25.19 7.12 18.05
CA GLY A 102 -25.23 7.24 16.59
C GLY A 102 -25.53 5.91 15.90
N ARG A 103 -25.36 5.91 14.57
CA ARG A 103 -25.59 4.71 13.75
C ARG A 103 -24.63 3.59 14.15
N THR A 104 -25.16 2.38 14.24
CA THR A 104 -24.30 1.19 14.31
C THR A 104 -23.66 0.96 12.95
N SER A 105 -22.34 1.05 12.89
CA SER A 105 -21.55 0.77 11.69
C SER A 105 -20.64 -0.40 11.98
N LEU A 106 -20.68 -1.40 11.11
CA LEU A 106 -19.87 -2.61 11.21
C LEU A 106 -18.93 -2.68 10.00
N PRO A 107 -17.81 -3.39 10.08
CA PRO A 107 -17.11 -3.88 8.90
C PRO A 107 -18.07 -4.69 8.02
N ALA A 108 -17.65 -5.02 6.81
CA ALA A 108 -18.42 -5.92 5.95
C ALA A 108 -17.52 -7.02 5.43
N LEU A 109 -17.92 -8.27 5.63
CA LEU A 109 -17.31 -9.45 5.03
C LEU A 109 -18.24 -9.96 3.93
N TYR A 110 -17.77 -9.91 2.70
CA TYR A 110 -18.50 -10.35 1.52
C TYR A 110 -17.93 -11.68 1.05
N HIS A 111 -18.69 -12.76 1.30
CA HIS A 111 -18.39 -14.08 0.76
C HIS A 111 -18.64 -14.13 -0.75
N ASN A 112 -17.71 -14.71 -1.48
CA ASN A 112 -17.76 -14.87 -2.92
C ASN A 112 -18.68 -16.05 -3.30
N ASN A 113 -19.75 -15.79 -4.03
CA ASN A 113 -20.72 -16.82 -4.43
C ASN A 113 -20.29 -17.63 -5.67
N HIS A 114 -19.07 -17.45 -6.20
CA HIS A 114 -18.49 -18.13 -7.38
C HIS A 114 -19.20 -17.84 -8.71
N ASP A 115 -20.05 -16.84 -8.74
CA ASP A 115 -20.84 -16.47 -9.95
C ASP A 115 -20.67 -15.00 -10.33
N GLY A 116 -19.70 -14.29 -9.71
CA GLY A 116 -19.44 -12.86 -9.86
C GLY A 116 -20.30 -12.01 -8.93
N THR A 117 -21.01 -12.64 -7.98
CA THR A 117 -21.75 -11.95 -6.92
C THR A 117 -21.19 -12.25 -5.55
N PHE A 118 -21.51 -11.39 -4.57
CA PHE A 118 -21.06 -11.50 -3.19
C PHE A 118 -22.21 -11.38 -2.20
N THR A 119 -22.13 -12.12 -1.12
CA THR A 119 -23.11 -12.07 -0.01
C THR A 119 -22.44 -11.53 1.25
N ASN A 120 -23.01 -10.49 1.86
CA ASN A 120 -22.49 -9.97 3.13
C ASN A 120 -22.81 -10.94 4.28
N VAL A 121 -21.77 -11.57 4.81
CA VAL A 121 -21.84 -12.59 5.89
C VAL A 121 -21.29 -12.08 7.22
N ILE A 122 -21.08 -10.78 7.37
CA ILE A 122 -20.46 -10.18 8.57
C ILE A 122 -21.22 -10.53 9.87
N ARG A 123 -22.55 -10.64 9.83
CA ARG A 123 -23.36 -10.90 11.01
C ARG A 123 -23.12 -12.31 11.56
N GLY A 124 -22.64 -12.37 12.80
CA GLY A 124 -22.30 -13.63 13.46
C GLY A 124 -21.03 -14.29 12.91
N SER A 125 -20.22 -13.59 12.12
CA SER A 125 -18.90 -14.04 11.73
C SER A 125 -17.87 -13.93 12.87
N GLY A 126 -18.14 -13.08 13.88
CA GLY A 126 -17.17 -12.70 14.91
C GLY A 126 -16.37 -11.44 14.58
N LEU A 127 -16.36 -11.01 13.30
CA LEU A 127 -15.81 -9.72 12.87
C LEU A 127 -16.84 -8.58 12.98
N ASP A 128 -18.07 -8.86 13.39
CA ASP A 128 -19.15 -7.87 13.53
C ASP A 128 -19.00 -6.98 14.77
N VAL A 129 -17.79 -6.48 14.97
CA VAL A 129 -17.41 -5.61 16.09
C VAL A 129 -17.40 -4.15 15.64
N GLN A 130 -18.13 -3.30 16.37
CA GLN A 130 -18.11 -1.86 16.12
C GLN A 130 -16.84 -1.24 16.67
N MET A 131 -16.04 -0.61 15.80
CA MET A 131 -14.80 0.09 16.12
C MET A 131 -14.61 1.28 15.18
N TYR A 132 -13.72 2.20 15.51
CA TYR A 132 -13.23 3.17 14.55
C TYR A 132 -12.05 2.55 13.79
N GLY A 133 -12.37 1.59 12.92
CA GLY A 133 -11.38 0.80 12.17
C GLY A 133 -10.69 1.64 11.10
N MET A 134 -9.42 1.35 10.88
CA MET A 134 -8.56 2.02 9.90
C MET A 134 -8.08 1.05 8.82
N GLY A 135 -7.24 0.12 9.17
CA GLY A 135 -6.60 -0.81 8.26
C GLY A 135 -6.83 -2.27 8.63
N VAL A 136 -6.37 -3.14 7.74
CA VAL A 136 -6.45 -4.60 7.90
C VAL A 136 -5.19 -5.25 7.34
N ALA A 137 -4.70 -6.29 8.02
CA ALA A 137 -3.66 -7.18 7.56
C ALA A 137 -4.06 -8.64 7.85
N VAL A 138 -3.82 -9.52 6.91
CA VAL A 138 -4.24 -10.92 6.95
C VAL A 138 -3.03 -11.84 6.80
N ALA A 139 -2.92 -12.88 7.62
CA ALA A 139 -1.98 -13.99 7.50
C ALA A 139 -2.35 -15.12 8.47
N ASP A 140 -1.87 -16.32 8.23
CA ASP A 140 -1.94 -17.46 9.15
C ASP A 140 -0.88 -17.32 10.25
N TYR A 141 -1.22 -16.61 11.35
CA TYR A 141 -0.22 -16.31 12.39
C TYR A 141 0.12 -17.51 13.28
N ASP A 142 -0.72 -18.54 13.35
CA ASP A 142 -0.49 -19.72 14.20
C ASP A 142 -0.18 -21.01 13.40
N ASN A 143 -0.05 -20.88 12.08
CA ASN A 143 0.30 -21.94 11.13
C ASN A 143 -0.73 -23.10 11.08
N ASP A 144 -2.01 -22.80 11.30
CA ASP A 144 -3.08 -23.80 11.27
C ASP A 144 -3.72 -24.00 9.88
N GLY A 145 -3.31 -23.21 8.90
CA GLY A 145 -3.76 -23.29 7.49
C GLY A 145 -4.95 -22.40 7.17
N ARG A 146 -5.31 -21.48 8.07
CA ARG A 146 -6.38 -20.51 7.89
C ARG A 146 -5.84 -19.09 8.11
N GLU A 147 -6.22 -18.19 7.24
CA GLU A 147 -5.81 -16.80 7.32
C GLU A 147 -6.58 -16.06 8.42
N ASP A 148 -5.84 -15.45 9.35
CA ASP A 148 -6.33 -14.67 10.48
C ASP A 148 -6.36 -13.18 10.14
N VAL A 149 -7.13 -12.39 10.89
CA VAL A 149 -7.36 -10.98 10.60
C VAL A 149 -6.87 -10.09 11.73
N TYR A 150 -5.98 -9.16 11.40
CA TYR A 150 -5.62 -8.05 12.28
C TYR A 150 -6.23 -6.75 11.76
N VAL A 151 -6.95 -6.03 12.62
CA VAL A 151 -7.59 -4.75 12.30
C VAL A 151 -6.96 -3.64 13.14
N THR A 152 -6.40 -2.64 12.48
CA THR A 152 -5.93 -1.43 13.13
C THR A 152 -7.08 -0.46 13.36
N SER A 153 -7.01 0.32 14.44
CA SER A 153 -8.09 1.21 14.80
C SER A 153 -7.63 2.39 15.67
N LEU A 154 -8.49 3.40 15.78
CA LEU A 154 -8.31 4.51 16.71
C LEU A 154 -8.68 4.11 18.18
N ASP A 155 -9.50 3.09 18.34
CA ASP A 155 -10.05 2.65 19.62
C ASP A 155 -9.25 1.52 20.30
N GLY A 156 -8.15 1.10 19.67
CA GLY A 156 -7.34 -0.07 20.02
C GLY A 156 -7.55 -1.20 19.01
N ASP A 157 -6.42 -1.69 18.52
CA ASP A 157 -6.36 -2.70 17.47
C ASP A 157 -6.89 -4.06 17.95
N ARG A 158 -7.27 -4.93 16.99
CA ARG A 158 -7.81 -6.26 17.28
C ARG A 158 -7.20 -7.33 16.42
N LEU A 159 -6.96 -8.48 17.05
CA LEU A 159 -6.56 -9.73 16.40
C LEU A 159 -7.73 -10.72 16.48
N PHE A 160 -8.12 -11.23 15.32
CA PHE A 160 -9.19 -12.23 15.19
C PHE A 160 -8.59 -13.51 14.60
N HIS A 161 -8.72 -14.61 15.35
CA HIS A 161 -8.36 -15.94 14.91
C HIS A 161 -9.48 -16.54 14.05
N ASN A 162 -9.13 -17.14 12.92
CA ASN A 162 -10.05 -17.79 12.00
C ASN A 162 -10.36 -19.22 12.49
N GLU A 163 -11.58 -19.46 12.95
CA GLU A 163 -12.03 -20.77 13.42
C GLU A 163 -12.50 -21.71 12.26
N GLY A 164 -12.39 -21.23 11.00
CA GLY A 164 -12.84 -21.91 9.79
C GLY A 164 -14.30 -21.61 9.43
N GLY A 165 -14.63 -21.81 8.14
CA GLY A 165 -15.99 -21.59 7.61
C GLY A 165 -16.47 -20.14 7.75
N GLY A 166 -15.59 -19.16 7.61
CA GLY A 166 -15.92 -17.73 7.73
C GLY A 166 -16.24 -17.28 9.17
N LYS A 167 -15.75 -18.01 10.18
CA LYS A 167 -15.95 -17.68 11.60
C LYS A 167 -14.65 -17.25 12.25
N PHE A 168 -14.70 -16.15 13.00
CA PHE A 168 -13.58 -15.52 13.64
C PHE A 168 -13.82 -15.29 15.12
N LYS A 169 -12.77 -15.32 15.91
CA LYS A 169 -12.79 -15.09 17.34
C LYS A 169 -11.83 -14.00 17.73
N ASP A 170 -12.30 -12.97 18.43
CA ASP A 170 -11.42 -11.94 19.01
C ASP A 170 -10.51 -12.57 20.07
N VAL A 171 -9.22 -12.62 19.78
CA VAL A 171 -8.17 -13.15 20.65
C VAL A 171 -7.24 -12.08 21.17
N THR A 172 -7.50 -10.81 20.91
CA THR A 172 -6.66 -9.66 21.25
C THR A 172 -6.19 -9.67 22.70
N ALA A 173 -7.13 -9.80 23.64
CA ALA A 173 -6.78 -9.79 25.06
C ALA A 173 -5.89 -10.97 25.46
N ALA A 174 -6.09 -12.12 24.82
CA ALA A 174 -5.33 -13.34 25.08
C ALA A 174 -3.95 -13.34 24.40
N SER A 175 -3.82 -12.65 23.26
CA SER A 175 -2.58 -12.67 22.45
C SER A 175 -1.40 -11.92 23.07
N GLY A 176 -1.65 -10.95 23.94
CA GLY A 176 -0.62 -10.04 24.45
C GLY A 176 -0.40 -8.79 23.61
N ILE A 177 -1.03 -8.70 22.43
CA ILE A 177 -1.00 -7.48 21.60
C ILE A 177 -1.75 -6.36 22.33
N ARG A 178 -1.10 -5.19 22.43
CA ARG A 178 -1.67 -3.99 23.04
C ARG A 178 -1.23 -2.75 22.29
N ASN A 179 -2.00 -2.36 21.31
CA ASN A 179 -1.81 -1.10 20.62
C ASN A 179 -3.02 -0.18 20.89
N ALA A 180 -2.84 0.77 21.79
CA ALA A 180 -3.84 1.80 22.11
C ALA A 180 -3.56 3.11 21.34
N SER A 181 -2.63 3.09 20.41
CA SER A 181 -2.27 4.21 19.55
C SER A 181 -3.20 4.29 18.34
N PHE A 182 -3.08 5.34 17.57
CA PHE A 182 -3.79 5.48 16.31
C PHE A 182 -3.12 4.59 15.24
N GLY A 183 -3.52 3.31 15.19
CA GLY A 183 -3.04 2.33 14.23
C GLY A 183 -3.53 2.64 12.81
N THR A 184 -2.68 2.44 11.82
CA THR A 184 -2.95 2.67 10.38
C THR A 184 -2.69 1.41 9.57
N SER A 185 -1.62 1.33 8.77
CA SER A 185 -1.27 0.09 8.09
C SER A 185 -0.61 -0.92 9.02
N ALA A 186 -0.72 -2.21 8.69
CA ALA A 186 0.01 -3.26 9.36
C ALA A 186 0.55 -4.26 8.32
N ALA A 187 1.59 -5.00 8.70
CA ALA A 187 2.17 -6.04 7.87
C ALA A 187 2.61 -7.23 8.72
N TRP A 188 2.37 -8.42 8.19
CA TRP A 188 2.90 -9.66 8.72
C TRP A 188 4.21 -10.02 8.01
N LEU A 189 5.21 -10.46 8.77
CA LEU A 189 6.49 -10.90 8.26
C LEU A 189 7.17 -11.83 9.28
N ASP A 190 8.01 -12.72 8.82
CA ASP A 190 8.87 -13.55 9.68
C ASP A 190 10.24 -12.86 9.76
N TYR A 191 10.36 -11.84 10.67
CA TYR A 191 11.55 -10.98 10.68
C TYR A 191 12.79 -11.66 11.28
N ASP A 192 12.62 -12.67 12.15
CA ASP A 192 13.73 -13.39 12.78
C ASP A 192 13.92 -14.82 12.23
N ARG A 193 13.14 -15.20 11.21
CA ARG A 193 13.18 -16.48 10.49
C ARG A 193 12.98 -17.69 11.38
N ASP A 194 12.12 -17.55 12.38
CA ASP A 194 11.81 -18.67 13.29
C ASP A 194 10.61 -19.52 12.79
N GLY A 195 10.07 -19.21 11.62
CA GLY A 195 8.94 -19.93 10.97
C GLY A 195 7.58 -19.49 11.48
N LYS A 196 7.49 -18.41 12.25
CA LYS A 196 6.26 -17.79 12.70
C LYS A 196 6.20 -16.36 12.17
N VAL A 197 5.03 -15.95 11.73
CA VAL A 197 4.87 -14.56 11.27
C VAL A 197 4.70 -13.62 12.46
N ASP A 198 5.45 -12.54 12.44
CA ASP A 198 5.43 -11.42 13.37
C ASP A 198 4.59 -10.28 12.80
N LEU A 199 4.22 -9.33 13.65
CA LEU A 199 3.33 -8.26 13.27
C LEU A 199 3.98 -6.89 13.42
N PHE A 200 4.16 -6.17 12.31
CA PHE A 200 4.48 -4.74 12.33
C PHE A 200 3.20 -3.91 12.23
N VAL A 201 3.08 -2.85 13.05
CA VAL A 201 1.95 -1.92 13.06
C VAL A 201 2.46 -0.49 12.97
N ALA A 202 2.06 0.20 11.92
CA ALA A 202 2.29 1.63 11.75
C ALA A 202 1.33 2.43 12.64
N ASN A 203 1.86 3.43 13.34
CA ASN A 203 1.06 4.34 14.15
C ASN A 203 1.25 5.79 13.66
N TYR A 204 0.18 6.57 13.72
CA TYR A 204 0.16 7.90 13.13
C TYR A 204 0.51 8.99 14.14
N VAL A 205 -0.47 9.62 14.73
CA VAL A 205 -0.30 10.77 15.60
C VAL A 205 -1.01 10.61 16.92
N GLN A 206 -0.58 11.40 17.92
CA GLN A 206 -1.27 11.50 19.20
C GLN A 206 -2.49 12.43 19.06
N TRP A 207 -3.63 11.82 18.75
CA TRP A 207 -4.90 12.53 18.60
C TRP A 207 -5.94 11.99 19.57
N SER A 208 -6.79 12.87 20.10
CA SER A 208 -8.03 12.51 20.79
C SER A 208 -9.07 13.60 20.58
N ARG A 209 -10.35 13.23 20.66
CA ARG A 209 -11.45 14.15 20.44
C ARG A 209 -11.40 15.36 21.37
N ASP A 210 -11.00 15.17 22.63
CA ASP A 210 -10.93 16.24 23.63
C ASP A 210 -9.73 17.18 23.44
N LYS A 211 -8.74 16.77 22.62
CA LYS A 211 -7.55 17.53 22.27
C LYS A 211 -7.53 17.94 20.81
N ASP A 212 -8.68 17.87 20.13
CA ASP A 212 -8.77 18.28 18.73
C ASP A 212 -8.48 19.79 18.58
N LEU A 213 -7.76 20.11 17.52
CA LEU A 213 -7.31 21.48 17.25
C LEU A 213 -8.27 22.19 16.29
N TRP A 214 -8.22 23.50 16.29
CA TRP A 214 -8.92 24.31 15.30
C TRP A 214 -7.93 24.77 14.22
N CYS A 215 -8.12 24.31 13.00
CA CYS A 215 -7.34 24.68 11.82
C CYS A 215 -8.27 25.27 10.76
N SER A 216 -7.72 26.07 9.84
CA SER A 216 -8.47 26.70 8.77
C SER A 216 -7.59 26.93 7.54
N LEU A 217 -8.15 26.75 6.35
CA LEU A 217 -7.47 27.08 5.09
C LEU A 217 -7.53 28.57 4.75
N ASP A 218 -8.58 29.27 5.21
CA ASP A 218 -8.87 30.67 4.86
C ASP A 218 -8.98 31.60 6.09
N GLY A 219 -8.73 31.07 7.29
CA GLY A 219 -8.85 31.77 8.57
C GLY A 219 -10.30 31.90 9.09
N ALA A 220 -11.32 31.55 8.34
CA ALA A 220 -12.73 31.73 8.67
C ALA A 220 -13.49 30.44 8.93
N ILE A 221 -13.24 29.40 8.13
CA ILE A 221 -13.97 28.12 8.18
C ILE A 221 -13.04 27.03 8.70
N LYS A 222 -13.52 26.22 9.66
CA LYS A 222 -12.76 25.08 10.17
C LYS A 222 -12.48 24.08 9.05
N SER A 223 -11.20 23.69 8.92
CA SER A 223 -10.71 22.60 8.08
C SER A 223 -10.09 21.49 8.91
N TYR A 224 -9.74 20.39 8.25
CA TYR A 224 -8.92 19.36 8.89
C TYR A 224 -7.53 19.92 9.21
N CYS A 225 -7.01 19.61 10.40
CA CYS A 225 -5.64 19.93 10.75
C CYS A 225 -4.67 18.98 10.04
N THR A 226 -3.54 19.53 9.61
CA THR A 226 -2.45 18.73 9.05
C THR A 226 -1.70 17.99 10.17
N PRO A 227 -1.01 16.87 9.87
CA PRO A 227 -0.27 16.09 10.86
C PRO A 227 0.85 16.88 11.55
N GLU A 228 1.34 17.96 10.95
CA GLU A 228 2.34 18.85 11.56
C GLU A 228 1.87 19.40 12.90
N SER A 229 0.57 19.59 13.07
CA SER A 229 -0.05 20.09 14.29
C SER A 229 -0.03 19.10 15.45
N TYR A 230 0.27 17.83 15.21
CA TYR A 230 0.23 16.76 16.21
C TYR A 230 1.60 16.11 16.39
N LYS A 231 1.83 15.55 17.58
CA LYS A 231 3.01 14.72 17.85
C LYS A 231 2.84 13.36 17.21
N GLY A 232 3.93 12.79 16.72
CA GLY A 232 3.97 11.44 16.21
C GLY A 232 3.79 10.37 17.29
N THR A 233 3.62 9.13 16.85
CA THR A 233 3.55 7.93 17.70
C THR A 233 4.36 6.81 17.06
N GLY A 234 5.27 6.20 17.83
CA GLY A 234 6.14 5.13 17.33
C GLY A 234 5.37 3.90 16.85
N SER A 235 5.83 3.31 15.76
CA SER A 235 5.35 2.04 15.27
C SER A 235 5.61 0.91 16.26
N LYS A 236 4.91 -0.22 16.08
CA LYS A 236 5.02 -1.42 16.92
C LYS A 236 5.53 -2.60 16.11
N LEU A 237 6.35 -3.43 16.77
CA LEU A 237 6.71 -4.76 16.29
C LEU A 237 6.39 -5.76 17.39
N TYR A 238 5.52 -6.69 17.08
CA TYR A 238 5.10 -7.77 17.97
C TYR A 238 5.73 -9.07 17.48
N ARG A 239 6.64 -9.63 18.27
CA ARG A 239 7.24 -10.94 18.03
C ARG A 239 6.25 -12.04 18.36
N ASN A 240 6.06 -13.00 17.48
CA ASN A 240 5.23 -14.16 17.67
C ASN A 240 5.97 -15.24 18.49
N LEU A 241 5.49 -15.53 19.69
CA LEU A 241 6.07 -16.54 20.58
C LEU A 241 5.50 -17.95 20.33
N GLY A 242 4.56 -18.09 19.39
CA GLY A 242 3.77 -19.29 19.19
C GLY A 242 2.64 -19.45 20.20
N GLY A 243 1.70 -20.36 19.91
CA GLY A 243 0.52 -20.59 20.75
C GLY A 243 -0.38 -19.37 20.90
N GLY A 244 -0.44 -18.51 19.89
CA GLY A 244 -1.26 -17.29 19.87
C GLY A 244 -0.77 -16.19 20.81
N LYS A 245 0.53 -16.15 21.14
CA LYS A 245 1.13 -15.17 22.05
C LYS A 245 2.14 -14.30 21.31
N PHE A 246 2.13 -13.00 21.64
CA PHE A 246 3.01 -11.99 21.08
C PHE A 246 3.69 -11.17 22.17
N GLU A 247 4.90 -10.71 21.89
CA GLU A 247 5.70 -9.82 22.74
C GLU A 247 5.97 -8.50 22.00
N ASP A 248 5.72 -7.36 22.63
CA ASP A 248 6.13 -6.04 22.08
C ASP A 248 7.66 -5.90 22.17
N VAL A 249 8.32 -6.00 21.02
CA VAL A 249 9.77 -5.84 20.90
C VAL A 249 10.18 -4.53 20.23
N SER A 250 9.26 -3.60 20.02
CA SER A 250 9.43 -2.37 19.22
C SER A 250 10.69 -1.57 19.59
N GLN A 251 10.92 -1.35 20.88
CA GLN A 251 12.09 -0.60 21.35
C GLN A 251 13.38 -1.41 21.21
N LYS A 252 13.33 -2.69 21.56
CA LYS A 252 14.48 -3.61 21.45
C LYS A 252 14.88 -3.82 20.00
N ALA A 253 13.90 -3.94 19.12
CA ALA A 253 14.11 -4.10 17.68
C ALA A 253 14.53 -2.80 16.97
N GLY A 254 14.38 -1.63 17.59
CA GLY A 254 14.81 -0.35 17.02
C GLY A 254 13.80 0.30 16.06
N VAL A 255 12.52 -0.12 16.07
CA VAL A 255 11.48 0.42 15.16
C VAL A 255 10.51 1.40 15.85
N GLY A 256 10.65 1.60 17.17
CA GLY A 256 9.72 2.39 17.98
C GLY A 256 10.04 3.89 18.04
N ASP A 257 10.37 4.56 16.93
CA ASP A 257 10.65 6.00 16.89
C ASP A 257 9.39 6.82 17.23
N PRO A 258 9.37 7.55 18.38
CA PRO A 258 8.18 8.28 18.82
C PRO A 258 7.86 9.52 17.99
N THR A 259 8.72 9.91 17.06
CA THR A 259 8.48 11.06 16.16
C THR A 259 7.80 10.66 14.87
N SER A 260 7.74 9.36 14.56
CA SER A 260 7.11 8.83 13.35
C SER A 260 5.62 9.16 13.27
N LYS A 261 5.14 9.41 12.05
CA LYS A 261 3.72 9.60 11.71
C LYS A 261 3.38 8.65 10.57
N SER A 262 3.44 7.36 10.89
CA SER A 262 3.44 6.29 9.91
C SER A 262 2.04 6.00 9.37
N LEU A 263 1.91 5.91 8.05
CA LEU A 263 0.66 5.60 7.36
C LEU A 263 0.74 4.32 6.52
N GLY A 264 1.81 4.10 5.79
CA GLY A 264 2.02 2.93 4.95
C GLY A 264 3.24 2.11 5.38
N VAL A 265 3.22 0.81 5.08
CA VAL A 265 4.36 -0.10 5.27
C VAL A 265 4.48 -1.06 4.10
N ALA A 266 5.69 -1.27 3.61
CA ALA A 266 6.02 -2.32 2.64
C ALA A 266 7.11 -3.22 3.20
N VAL A 267 6.96 -4.54 2.98
CA VAL A 267 7.96 -5.55 3.28
C VAL A 267 8.74 -5.85 2.00
N LEU A 268 10.07 -5.78 2.06
CA LEU A 268 10.95 -6.02 0.93
C LEU A 268 12.31 -6.53 1.43
N ASP A 269 13.15 -7.01 0.52
CA ASP A 269 14.58 -7.22 0.73
C ASP A 269 15.31 -6.27 -0.21
N TYR A 270 15.60 -5.03 0.26
CA TYR A 270 16.08 -3.98 -0.64
C TYR A 270 17.55 -4.11 -1.02
N ASN A 271 18.33 -4.82 -0.20
CA ASN A 271 19.77 -4.98 -0.36
C ASN A 271 20.19 -6.37 -0.87
N GLY A 272 19.22 -7.31 -1.00
CA GLY A 272 19.46 -8.67 -1.49
C GLY A 272 20.19 -9.57 -0.50
N ASP A 273 20.15 -9.27 0.82
CA ASP A 273 20.81 -10.09 1.87
C ASP A 273 19.92 -11.25 2.36
N GLY A 274 18.69 -11.28 1.85
CA GLY A 274 17.70 -12.32 2.10
C GLY A 274 16.86 -12.09 3.35
N TRP A 275 17.13 -11.08 4.19
CA TRP A 275 16.31 -10.74 5.34
C TRP A 275 15.18 -9.78 4.95
N PRO A 276 13.98 -9.95 5.52
CA PRO A 276 12.90 -9.01 5.25
C PRO A 276 13.16 -7.66 5.92
N ASP A 277 13.22 -6.60 5.13
CA ASP A 277 13.33 -5.22 5.54
C ASP A 277 11.96 -4.54 5.52
N LEU A 278 11.86 -3.35 6.12
CA LEU A 278 10.64 -2.56 6.16
C LEU A 278 10.87 -1.16 5.60
N PHE A 279 10.08 -0.75 4.62
CA PHE A 279 9.94 0.66 4.29
C PHE A 279 8.64 1.20 4.91
N VAL A 280 8.73 2.32 5.63
CA VAL A 280 7.59 2.94 6.32
C VAL A 280 7.42 4.37 5.82
N ALA A 281 6.27 4.62 5.19
CA ALA A 281 5.87 5.94 4.73
C ALA A 281 5.38 6.79 5.90
N ASN A 282 5.99 7.96 6.10
CA ASN A 282 5.68 8.89 7.16
C ASN A 282 5.10 10.19 6.60
N ASP A 283 3.99 10.62 7.14
CA ASP A 283 3.33 11.86 6.75
C ASP A 283 4.01 13.08 7.41
N THR A 284 4.61 13.95 6.58
CA THR A 284 5.34 15.14 7.00
C THR A 284 6.52 14.91 7.96
N GLN A 285 7.01 13.69 7.96
CA GLN A 285 8.23 13.27 8.68
C GLN A 285 9.11 12.45 7.74
N PRO A 286 10.43 12.33 8.00
CA PRO A 286 11.29 11.47 7.19
C PRO A 286 10.74 10.04 7.12
N ASN A 287 10.66 9.47 5.92
CA ASN A 287 10.37 8.06 5.77
C ASN A 287 11.42 7.21 6.47
N LYS A 288 11.08 5.95 6.77
CA LYS A 288 12.01 4.99 7.39
C LYS A 288 12.29 3.84 6.43
N LEU A 289 13.55 3.44 6.37
CA LEU A 289 13.98 2.20 5.74
C LEU A 289 14.72 1.38 6.79
N TYR A 290 13.99 0.50 7.44
CA TYR A 290 14.50 -0.35 8.50
C TYR A 290 15.15 -1.58 7.89
N ARG A 291 16.50 -1.57 7.81
CA ARG A 291 17.28 -2.73 7.44
C ARG A 291 17.30 -3.74 8.57
N ASN A 292 16.91 -4.97 8.27
CA ASN A 292 17.02 -6.09 9.19
C ASN A 292 18.50 -6.51 9.36
N GLN A 293 18.99 -6.55 10.60
CA GLN A 293 20.38 -6.90 10.91
C GLN A 293 20.60 -8.42 11.04
N GLY A 294 19.56 -9.25 10.87
CA GLY A 294 19.63 -10.71 11.04
C GLY A 294 19.86 -11.17 12.48
N ASN A 295 19.71 -10.29 13.44
CA ASN A 295 19.93 -10.54 14.88
C ASN A 295 18.75 -10.14 15.76
N GLY A 296 17.57 -9.93 15.15
CA GLY A 296 16.35 -9.50 15.83
C GLY A 296 16.26 -7.98 16.02
N THR A 297 17.13 -7.19 15.37
CA THR A 297 17.09 -5.72 15.40
C THR A 297 17.11 -5.14 14.00
N PHE A 298 16.63 -3.91 13.87
CA PHE A 298 16.64 -3.13 12.65
C PHE A 298 17.49 -1.87 12.82
N LYS A 299 18.06 -1.40 11.71
CA LYS A 299 18.72 -0.10 11.60
C LYS A 299 17.99 0.75 10.58
N ASP A 300 17.64 1.98 10.94
CA ASP A 300 17.09 2.94 9.98
C ASP A 300 18.21 3.43 9.05
N GLU A 301 18.08 3.14 7.76
CA GLU A 301 19.02 3.54 6.72
C GLU A 301 18.37 4.46 5.66
N ALA A 302 17.18 5.03 5.95
CA ALA A 302 16.44 5.83 4.98
C ALA A 302 17.20 7.06 4.48
N LEU A 303 17.99 7.70 5.36
CA LEU A 303 18.79 8.87 4.98
C LEU A 303 19.93 8.48 4.04
N GLU A 304 20.69 7.46 4.43
CA GLU A 304 21.82 6.94 3.65
C GLU A 304 21.37 6.36 2.30
N ALA A 305 20.18 5.74 2.30
CA ALA A 305 19.59 5.16 1.10
C ALA A 305 18.94 6.21 0.17
N GLY A 306 18.78 7.46 0.60
CA GLY A 306 18.19 8.52 -0.22
C GLY A 306 16.66 8.50 -0.31
N VAL A 307 15.96 7.83 0.64
CA VAL A 307 14.49 7.70 0.63
C VAL A 307 13.79 8.42 1.77
N ALA A 308 14.55 9.06 2.68
CA ALA A 308 13.99 9.79 3.82
C ALA A 308 13.26 11.07 3.43
N PHE A 309 13.74 11.75 2.39
CA PHE A 309 13.30 13.07 1.96
C PHE A 309 13.15 13.14 0.43
N SER A 310 12.51 14.20 -0.05
CA SER A 310 12.55 14.57 -1.48
C SER A 310 13.96 15.04 -1.89
N GLU A 311 14.20 15.24 -3.20
CA GLU A 311 15.46 15.83 -3.69
C GLU A 311 15.74 17.22 -3.11
N GLU A 312 14.70 17.98 -2.77
CA GLU A 312 14.82 19.29 -2.13
C GLU A 312 15.07 19.21 -0.60
N GLY A 313 15.18 18.00 -0.05
CA GLY A 313 15.38 17.77 1.40
C GLY A 313 14.11 17.98 2.24
N THR A 314 12.92 17.90 1.63
CA THR A 314 11.62 18.06 2.33
C THR A 314 11.03 16.69 2.66
N ALA A 315 10.56 16.49 3.89
CA ALA A 315 9.73 15.34 4.24
C ALA A 315 8.34 15.53 3.63
N ARG A 316 7.97 14.61 2.72
CA ARG A 316 6.67 14.64 2.04
C ARG A 316 5.55 14.10 2.94
N GLY A 317 4.30 14.40 2.58
CA GLY A 317 3.12 13.75 3.16
C GLY A 317 2.93 12.36 2.59
N ALA A 318 3.78 11.41 2.98
CA ALA A 318 3.80 10.06 2.45
C ALA A 318 2.73 9.18 3.11
N MET A 319 1.98 8.40 2.31
CA MET A 319 0.84 7.61 2.74
C MET A 319 0.98 6.13 2.36
N GLY A 320 0.40 5.70 1.26
CA GLY A 320 0.53 4.32 0.79
C GLY A 320 1.90 4.05 0.17
N VAL A 321 2.32 2.80 0.18
CA VAL A 321 3.61 2.37 -0.36
C VAL A 321 3.53 0.97 -0.94
N ASP A 322 4.36 0.72 -1.94
CA ASP A 322 4.58 -0.62 -2.47
C ASP A 322 5.99 -0.79 -3.01
N ALA A 323 6.40 -2.05 -3.24
CA ALA A 323 7.71 -2.39 -3.79
C ALA A 323 7.60 -3.47 -4.86
N ALA A 324 8.28 -3.30 -6.00
CA ALA A 324 8.39 -4.30 -7.06
C ALA A 324 9.64 -4.09 -7.92
N ASP A 325 10.05 -5.13 -8.62
CA ASP A 325 11.07 -5.08 -9.67
C ASP A 325 10.39 -4.70 -11.01
N TYR A 326 10.09 -3.40 -11.19
CA TYR A 326 9.33 -2.94 -12.35
C TYR A 326 10.16 -2.83 -13.63
N ASP A 327 11.47 -2.88 -13.55
CA ASP A 327 12.39 -2.75 -14.70
C ASP A 327 13.16 -4.04 -15.04
N ARG A 328 12.89 -5.12 -14.27
CA ARG A 328 13.56 -6.44 -14.38
C ARG A 328 15.06 -6.39 -14.08
N SER A 329 15.49 -5.45 -13.24
CA SER A 329 16.88 -5.34 -12.77
C SER A 329 17.27 -6.40 -11.74
N GLY A 330 16.28 -7.10 -11.20
CA GLY A 330 16.46 -8.06 -10.10
C GLY A 330 16.49 -7.40 -8.72
N ARG A 331 16.13 -6.11 -8.61
CA ARG A 331 16.08 -5.35 -7.36
C ARG A 331 14.67 -4.79 -7.13
N PRO A 332 14.19 -4.72 -5.88
CA PRO A 332 12.92 -4.07 -5.60
C PRO A 332 13.10 -2.54 -5.61
N HIS A 333 12.20 -1.85 -6.27
CA HIS A 333 12.04 -0.41 -6.28
C HIS A 333 10.86 -0.01 -5.40
N LEU A 334 10.77 1.26 -4.97
CA LEU A 334 9.70 1.73 -4.10
C LEU A 334 8.78 2.71 -4.83
N LEU A 335 7.49 2.60 -4.56
CA LEU A 335 6.46 3.53 -5.00
C LEU A 335 5.76 4.10 -3.76
N VAL A 336 5.65 5.43 -3.66
CA VAL A 336 5.04 6.09 -2.50
C VAL A 336 3.97 7.07 -2.96
N GLY A 337 2.77 6.95 -2.38
CA GLY A 337 1.68 7.91 -2.50
C GLY A 337 1.93 9.12 -1.62
N ASN A 338 1.84 10.33 -2.18
CA ASN A 338 2.13 11.57 -1.48
C ASN A 338 0.96 12.55 -1.54
N PHE A 339 1.08 13.63 -0.76
CA PHE A 339 0.11 14.70 -0.71
C PHE A 339 0.10 15.52 -2.02
N THR A 340 -0.97 16.26 -2.23
CA THR A 340 -1.13 17.17 -3.38
C THR A 340 0.06 18.15 -3.48
N ASN A 341 0.53 18.40 -4.70
CA ASN A 341 1.72 19.17 -5.07
C ASN A 341 3.08 18.51 -4.73
N GLU A 342 3.07 17.28 -4.25
CA GLU A 342 4.31 16.54 -3.92
C GLU A 342 4.59 15.38 -4.88
N MET A 343 3.66 15.05 -5.76
CA MET A 343 3.65 13.92 -6.70
C MET A 343 3.88 12.55 -6.04
N LEU A 344 3.59 11.47 -6.75
CA LEU A 344 4.08 10.14 -6.35
C LEU A 344 5.60 10.14 -6.32
N ALA A 345 6.21 9.42 -5.38
CA ALA A 345 7.63 9.12 -5.48
C ALA A 345 7.83 7.74 -6.12
N LEU A 346 8.79 7.65 -7.02
CA LEU A 346 9.20 6.41 -7.69
C LEU A 346 10.70 6.24 -7.49
N TYR A 347 11.07 5.57 -6.40
CA TYR A 347 12.46 5.36 -6.03
C TYR A 347 13.04 4.15 -6.75
N HIS A 348 13.92 4.41 -7.71
CA HIS A 348 14.68 3.38 -8.41
C HIS A 348 15.86 2.92 -7.55
N ASN A 349 15.98 1.60 -7.35
CA ASN A 349 17.09 1.00 -6.60
C ASN A 349 18.32 0.83 -7.51
N GLU A 350 19.34 1.66 -7.30
CA GLU A 350 20.58 1.63 -8.06
C GLU A 350 21.51 0.47 -7.67
N GLY A 351 21.15 -0.27 -6.64
CA GLY A 351 22.02 -1.25 -6.00
C GLY A 351 22.93 -0.61 -4.94
N GLY A 352 23.59 -1.46 -4.14
CA GLY A 352 24.43 -0.98 -3.04
C GLY A 352 23.66 -0.27 -1.93
N GLY A 353 22.35 -0.42 -1.86
CA GLY A 353 21.50 0.19 -0.84
C GLY A 353 21.09 1.64 -1.12
N VAL A 354 21.28 2.14 -2.33
CA VAL A 354 20.98 3.54 -2.72
C VAL A 354 19.82 3.58 -3.69
N PHE A 355 18.92 4.56 -3.50
CA PHE A 355 17.78 4.84 -4.37
C PHE A 355 17.84 6.25 -4.94
N VAL A 356 17.25 6.42 -6.11
CA VAL A 356 17.05 7.71 -6.78
C VAL A 356 15.57 7.90 -7.08
N ASP A 357 15.00 9.06 -6.76
CA ASP A 357 13.60 9.38 -7.09
C ASP A 357 13.50 9.79 -8.57
N GLU A 358 12.97 8.92 -9.42
CA GLU A 358 12.75 9.16 -10.84
C GLU A 358 11.43 9.90 -11.14
N ALA A 359 10.56 10.08 -10.13
CA ALA A 359 9.24 10.68 -10.34
C ALA A 359 9.30 12.06 -11.00
N PRO A 360 10.19 13.01 -10.62
CA PRO A 360 10.23 14.34 -11.23
C PRO A 360 10.43 14.35 -12.74
N SER A 361 11.18 13.38 -13.26
CA SER A 361 11.47 13.24 -14.70
C SER A 361 10.50 12.30 -15.43
N SER A 362 9.64 11.58 -14.71
CA SER A 362 8.75 10.55 -15.23
C SER A 362 7.33 11.04 -15.50
N THR A 363 6.58 10.29 -16.33
CA THR A 363 5.12 10.48 -16.50
C THR A 363 4.38 10.27 -15.18
N VAL A 364 4.86 9.36 -14.32
CA VAL A 364 4.25 9.04 -13.02
C VAL A 364 4.17 10.28 -12.15
N GLY A 365 5.30 10.96 -11.93
CA GLY A 365 5.34 12.17 -11.11
C GLY A 365 4.61 13.36 -11.75
N GLN A 366 4.81 13.59 -13.05
CA GLN A 366 4.20 14.75 -13.74
C GLN A 366 2.68 14.69 -13.74
N VAL A 367 2.07 13.51 -13.90
CA VAL A 367 0.61 13.33 -13.93
C VAL A 367 0.03 13.36 -12.52
N SER A 368 0.71 12.81 -11.53
CA SER A 368 0.23 12.72 -10.14
C SER A 368 0.47 14.00 -9.31
N LEU A 369 1.16 15.01 -9.84
CA LEU A 369 1.53 16.22 -9.08
C LEU A 369 0.35 16.91 -8.38
N LEU A 370 -0.83 16.92 -9.00
CA LEU A 370 -2.01 17.61 -8.48
C LEU A 370 -2.99 16.68 -7.75
N THR A 371 -2.67 15.40 -7.62
CA THR A 371 -3.50 14.43 -6.90
C THR A 371 -2.98 14.19 -5.48
N LEU A 372 -3.88 13.85 -4.58
CA LEU A 372 -3.59 13.32 -3.27
C LEU A 372 -3.80 11.82 -3.30
N THR A 373 -2.73 11.04 -3.12
CA THR A 373 -2.74 9.59 -3.29
C THR A 373 -2.60 8.88 -1.96
N PHE A 374 -3.59 8.05 -1.60
CA PHE A 374 -3.54 7.15 -0.46
C PHE A 374 -3.09 5.75 -0.86
N GLY A 375 -3.97 4.93 -1.38
CA GLY A 375 -3.64 3.57 -1.81
C GLY A 375 -2.81 3.59 -3.10
N VAL A 376 -1.73 2.82 -3.12
CA VAL A 376 -0.85 2.71 -4.29
C VAL A 376 -0.21 1.33 -4.31
N PHE A 377 -0.12 0.72 -5.49
CA PHE A 377 0.56 -0.57 -5.62
C PHE A 377 1.05 -0.83 -7.06
N PHE A 378 1.98 -1.77 -7.16
CA PHE A 378 2.38 -2.39 -8.41
C PHE A 378 1.56 -3.65 -8.66
N PHE A 379 1.09 -3.84 -9.88
CA PHE A 379 0.43 -5.08 -10.34
C PHE A 379 0.48 -5.16 -11.86
N ASP A 380 0.43 -6.33 -12.41
CA ASP A 380 0.47 -6.56 -13.86
C ASP A 380 -0.98 -6.72 -14.38
N TYR A 381 -1.65 -5.58 -14.69
CA TYR A 381 -3.08 -5.61 -15.03
C TYR A 381 -3.37 -6.19 -16.41
N ASP A 382 -2.40 -6.15 -17.33
CA ASP A 382 -2.55 -6.69 -18.70
C ASP A 382 -1.74 -7.98 -18.91
N LEU A 383 -1.13 -8.52 -17.85
CA LEU A 383 -0.38 -9.77 -17.81
C LEU A 383 0.73 -9.86 -18.87
N ASP A 384 1.35 -8.70 -19.19
CA ASP A 384 2.48 -8.64 -20.13
C ASP A 384 3.84 -8.94 -19.48
N GLY A 385 3.83 -9.15 -18.16
CA GLY A 385 4.98 -9.48 -17.34
C GLY A 385 5.74 -8.27 -16.82
N LEU A 386 5.19 -7.07 -16.94
CA LEU A 386 5.77 -5.84 -16.42
C LEU A 386 4.82 -5.24 -15.37
N PRO A 387 5.25 -5.05 -14.12
CA PRO A 387 4.42 -4.42 -13.10
C PRO A 387 4.01 -3.00 -13.49
N ASP A 388 2.72 -2.73 -13.53
CA ASP A 388 2.08 -1.44 -13.74
C ASP A 388 1.80 -0.75 -12.41
N ILE A 389 1.41 0.53 -12.43
CA ILE A 389 1.12 1.30 -11.22
C ILE A 389 -0.34 1.71 -11.17
N LEU A 390 -0.99 1.42 -10.04
CA LEU A 390 -2.29 1.99 -9.70
C LEU A 390 -2.15 2.97 -8.54
N ALA A 391 -2.88 4.12 -8.61
CA ALA A 391 -2.97 5.11 -7.56
C ALA A 391 -4.43 5.45 -7.25
N ALA A 392 -4.81 5.31 -5.96
CA ALA A 392 -6.13 5.60 -5.42
C ALA A 392 -6.13 7.02 -4.84
N ASN A 393 -6.80 7.95 -5.53
CA ASN A 393 -6.71 9.37 -5.28
C ASN A 393 -7.99 9.95 -4.64
N GLY A 394 -7.82 11.02 -3.88
CA GLY A 394 -8.93 11.76 -3.30
C GLY A 394 -8.48 12.69 -2.18
N HIS A 395 -8.79 13.98 -2.32
CA HIS A 395 -8.36 15.00 -1.36
C HIS A 395 -9.03 14.85 0.02
N LEU A 396 -8.46 15.47 1.06
CA LEU A 396 -9.00 15.49 2.41
C LEU A 396 -10.14 16.48 2.57
N GLU A 397 -9.98 17.67 1.97
CA GLU A 397 -10.82 18.83 2.21
C GLU A 397 -11.75 19.11 1.02
N GLU A 398 -13.05 19.16 1.28
CA GLU A 398 -14.08 19.36 0.27
C GLU A 398 -14.03 20.72 -0.40
N GLU A 399 -13.62 21.72 0.37
CA GLU A 399 -13.58 23.12 -0.08
C GLU A 399 -12.20 23.52 -0.61
N ILE A 400 -11.33 22.54 -0.90
CA ILE A 400 -9.93 22.82 -1.30
C ILE A 400 -9.85 23.73 -2.53
N ASN A 401 -10.75 23.59 -3.47
CA ASN A 401 -10.77 24.40 -4.70
C ASN A 401 -11.03 25.89 -4.46
N ARG A 402 -11.51 26.31 -3.27
CA ARG A 402 -11.64 27.72 -2.89
C ARG A 402 -10.31 28.41 -2.70
N VAL A 403 -9.31 27.67 -2.21
CA VAL A 403 -7.95 28.17 -1.92
C VAL A 403 -6.92 27.69 -2.94
N GLN A 404 -7.15 26.54 -3.54
CA GLN A 404 -6.33 25.95 -4.61
C GLN A 404 -7.22 25.55 -5.80
N PRO A 405 -7.54 26.46 -6.72
CA PRO A 405 -8.56 26.24 -7.77
C PRO A 405 -8.28 25.08 -8.73
N ARG A 406 -7.02 24.62 -8.81
CA ARG A 406 -6.60 23.47 -9.64
C ARG A 406 -6.81 22.12 -8.98
N ILE A 407 -6.99 22.10 -7.65
CA ILE A 407 -7.13 20.86 -6.87
C ILE A 407 -8.63 20.57 -6.69
N GLN A 408 -8.97 19.30 -6.79
CA GLN A 408 -10.35 18.82 -6.63
C GLN A 408 -10.46 17.93 -5.40
N TYR A 409 -11.63 17.93 -4.77
CA TYR A 409 -11.90 17.02 -3.64
C TYR A 409 -12.02 15.55 -4.10
N LYS A 410 -12.80 15.34 -5.17
CA LYS A 410 -12.91 14.03 -5.82
C LYS A 410 -11.92 13.98 -6.97
N GLU A 411 -11.10 12.96 -6.97
CA GLU A 411 -10.03 12.77 -7.94
C GLU A 411 -10.20 11.40 -8.63
N PRO A 412 -9.92 11.28 -9.94
CA PRO A 412 -9.93 9.97 -10.57
C PRO A 412 -8.75 9.12 -10.10
N PRO A 413 -8.89 7.80 -10.01
CA PRO A 413 -7.73 6.94 -9.87
C PRO A 413 -6.83 7.08 -11.09
N LEU A 414 -5.53 6.83 -10.91
CA LEU A 414 -4.55 6.82 -11.99
C LEU A 414 -4.05 5.39 -12.21
N LEU A 415 -3.95 5.01 -13.46
CA LEU A 415 -3.31 3.77 -13.89
C LEU A 415 -2.19 4.13 -14.86
N PHE A 416 -0.99 3.66 -14.57
CA PHE A 416 0.18 3.85 -15.42
C PHE A 416 0.64 2.48 -15.92
N ARG A 417 0.58 2.31 -17.24
CA ARG A 417 1.12 1.14 -17.91
C ARG A 417 2.63 1.22 -17.96
N ASN A 418 3.29 0.16 -17.58
CA ASN A 418 4.73 -0.02 -17.75
C ASN A 418 5.05 -0.32 -19.23
N LEU A 419 5.94 0.45 -19.82
CA LEU A 419 6.35 0.30 -21.21
C LEU A 419 7.71 -0.42 -21.36
N GLY A 420 8.24 -0.91 -20.24
CA GLY A 420 9.60 -1.43 -20.13
C GLY A 420 10.65 -0.33 -19.98
N ASN A 421 11.86 -0.73 -19.59
CA ASN A 421 13.01 0.18 -19.38
C ASN A 421 12.71 1.35 -18.42
N GLY A 422 11.95 1.10 -17.35
CA GLY A 422 11.59 2.10 -16.35
C GLY A 422 10.62 3.20 -16.83
N LYS A 423 9.99 3.04 -17.99
CA LYS A 423 9.07 4.05 -18.55
C LYS A 423 7.62 3.67 -18.35
N PHE A 424 6.83 4.67 -17.97
CA PHE A 424 5.40 4.54 -17.75
C PHE A 424 4.60 5.52 -18.62
N ALA A 425 3.38 5.14 -18.96
CA ALA A 425 2.40 6.01 -19.60
C ALA A 425 1.03 5.82 -18.97
N THR A 426 0.22 6.88 -18.91
CA THR A 426 -1.16 6.76 -18.41
C THR A 426 -1.97 5.81 -19.26
N ALA A 427 -2.72 4.91 -18.64
CA ALA A 427 -3.59 3.95 -19.31
C ALA A 427 -5.06 4.40 -19.22
N ALA A 428 -5.79 4.31 -20.33
CA ALA A 428 -7.22 4.55 -20.38
C ALA A 428 -7.96 3.21 -20.44
N VAL A 429 -8.48 2.74 -19.31
CA VAL A 429 -9.08 1.41 -19.13
C VAL A 429 -10.61 1.45 -18.96
N GLY A 430 -11.26 2.44 -19.52
CA GLY A 430 -12.71 2.60 -19.47
C GLY A 430 -13.18 3.84 -18.70
N SER A 431 -14.36 4.34 -19.04
CA SER A 431 -14.92 5.57 -18.45
C SER A 431 -15.35 5.39 -16.99
N ALA A 432 -15.73 4.17 -16.59
CA ALA A 432 -16.11 3.88 -15.21
C ALA A 432 -14.91 4.03 -14.27
N PHE A 433 -13.72 3.56 -14.68
CA PHE A 433 -12.49 3.71 -13.93
C PHE A 433 -12.03 5.17 -13.80
N ALA A 434 -12.29 5.99 -14.82
CA ALA A 434 -11.94 7.42 -14.81
C ALA A 434 -12.88 8.29 -13.95
N ARG A 435 -13.88 7.71 -13.27
CA ARG A 435 -14.84 8.45 -12.44
C ARG A 435 -14.16 9.00 -11.17
N PRO A 436 -14.25 10.32 -10.90
CA PRO A 436 -13.67 10.90 -9.70
C PRO A 436 -14.32 10.38 -8.42
N MET A 437 -13.49 10.02 -7.42
CA MET A 437 -13.89 9.53 -6.11
C MET A 437 -13.00 10.10 -5.01
N VAL A 438 -13.28 9.81 -3.75
CA VAL A 438 -12.41 10.13 -2.62
C VAL A 438 -11.83 8.82 -2.13
N ALA A 439 -10.95 8.22 -2.92
CA ALA A 439 -10.40 6.91 -2.61
C ALA A 439 -9.44 6.95 -1.41
N ARG A 440 -9.31 5.82 -0.72
CA ARG A 440 -8.38 5.60 0.39
C ARG A 440 -7.65 4.27 0.22
N GLY A 441 -8.18 3.20 0.77
CA GLY A 441 -7.64 1.86 0.56
C GLY A 441 -7.87 1.34 -0.85
N ALA A 442 -6.95 0.52 -1.31
CA ALA A 442 -7.07 -0.22 -2.55
C ALA A 442 -6.37 -1.57 -2.43
N ALA A 443 -6.96 -2.60 -3.02
CA ALA A 443 -6.39 -3.94 -3.08
C ALA A 443 -6.71 -4.59 -4.43
N TYR A 444 -5.87 -5.53 -4.86
CA TYR A 444 -6.07 -6.33 -6.06
C TYR A 444 -6.05 -7.83 -5.76
N GLY A 445 -6.73 -8.60 -6.58
CA GLY A 445 -6.78 -10.05 -6.57
C GLY A 445 -7.71 -10.56 -7.65
N ASP A 446 -7.66 -11.85 -7.95
CA ASP A 446 -8.50 -12.49 -8.96
C ASP A 446 -9.82 -12.92 -8.31
N LEU A 447 -10.85 -12.08 -8.40
CA LEU A 447 -12.12 -12.28 -7.73
C LEU A 447 -13.06 -13.28 -8.45
N ASP A 448 -12.86 -13.52 -9.74
CA ASP A 448 -13.70 -14.46 -10.50
C ASP A 448 -12.92 -15.67 -11.05
N ASN A 449 -11.67 -15.85 -10.58
CA ASN A 449 -10.78 -16.97 -10.91
C ASN A 449 -10.56 -17.15 -12.41
N ASP A 450 -10.58 -16.04 -13.19
CA ASP A 450 -10.34 -16.07 -14.63
C ASP A 450 -8.88 -15.78 -15.02
N GLY A 451 -8.05 -15.42 -14.03
CA GLY A 451 -6.59 -15.29 -14.11
C GLY A 451 -6.09 -13.87 -14.17
N ASP A 452 -6.91 -12.88 -14.52
CA ASP A 452 -6.50 -11.48 -14.43
C ASP A 452 -6.83 -10.86 -13.06
N LEU A 453 -6.31 -9.68 -12.80
CA LEU A 453 -6.37 -9.06 -11.47
C LEU A 453 -7.42 -7.96 -11.44
N ASP A 454 -8.42 -8.16 -10.59
CA ASP A 454 -9.47 -7.21 -10.27
C ASP A 454 -9.01 -6.21 -9.20
N VAL A 455 -9.74 -5.11 -9.02
CA VAL A 455 -9.39 -4.06 -8.07
C VAL A 455 -10.59 -3.65 -7.23
N VAL A 456 -10.37 -3.54 -5.92
CA VAL A 456 -11.35 -3.01 -4.97
C VAL A 456 -10.83 -1.72 -4.34
N PHE A 457 -11.63 -0.66 -4.39
CA PHE A 457 -11.37 0.60 -3.69
C PHE A 457 -12.31 0.79 -2.52
N THR A 458 -11.81 1.34 -1.44
CA THR A 458 -12.62 2.01 -0.44
C THR A 458 -12.65 3.51 -0.70
N THR A 459 -13.75 4.17 -0.37
CA THR A 459 -13.84 5.63 -0.47
C THR A 459 -14.20 6.24 0.87
N ASN A 460 -13.63 7.39 1.16
CA ASN A 460 -13.92 8.09 2.42
C ASN A 460 -15.34 8.64 2.43
N HIS A 461 -16.13 8.24 3.43
CA HIS A 461 -17.55 8.62 3.56
C HIS A 461 -18.37 8.31 2.30
N GLY A 462 -18.04 7.21 1.62
CA GLY A 462 -18.65 6.81 0.36
C GLY A 462 -18.70 5.29 0.17
N PRO A 463 -19.20 4.82 -0.99
CA PRO A 463 -19.30 3.39 -1.28
C PRO A 463 -17.93 2.76 -1.51
N ALA A 464 -17.79 1.47 -1.23
CA ALA A 464 -16.74 0.68 -1.85
C ALA A 464 -17.02 0.53 -3.35
N VAL A 465 -15.97 0.34 -4.15
CA VAL A 465 -16.08 0.16 -5.60
C VAL A 465 -15.30 -1.08 -6.00
N VAL A 466 -15.96 -1.99 -6.72
CA VAL A 466 -15.36 -3.22 -7.24
C VAL A 466 -15.24 -3.09 -8.76
N PHE A 467 -14.02 -3.12 -9.26
CA PHE A 467 -13.71 -3.12 -10.67
C PHE A 467 -13.24 -4.50 -11.11
N ARG A 468 -13.97 -5.14 -11.99
CA ARG A 468 -13.51 -6.33 -12.67
C ARG A 468 -12.64 -5.93 -13.86
N ASN A 469 -11.52 -6.61 -13.98
CA ASN A 469 -10.67 -6.55 -15.17
C ASN A 469 -11.31 -7.37 -16.29
N ASP A 470 -11.50 -6.77 -17.46
CA ASP A 470 -12.04 -7.46 -18.63
C ASP A 470 -10.95 -7.51 -19.71
N GLY A 471 -10.21 -8.59 -19.74
CA GLY A 471 -9.31 -8.93 -20.83
C GLY A 471 -7.80 -8.83 -20.54
N GLY A 472 -7.38 -8.69 -19.29
CA GLY A 472 -5.99 -8.90 -18.88
C GLY A 472 -5.54 -10.32 -19.23
N ASN A 473 -6.40 -11.32 -19.00
CA ASN A 473 -6.20 -12.73 -19.27
C ASN A 473 -6.18 -13.14 -20.77
N ARG A 474 -6.16 -12.18 -21.70
CA ARG A 474 -5.80 -12.44 -23.10
C ARG A 474 -4.33 -12.80 -23.25
N ASN A 475 -3.51 -12.32 -22.34
CA ASN A 475 -2.16 -12.80 -22.12
C ASN A 475 -2.18 -14.02 -21.20
N HIS A 476 -1.09 -14.78 -21.21
CA HIS A 476 -0.94 -15.95 -20.36
C HIS A 476 -0.39 -15.54 -18.98
N TRP A 477 -0.60 -16.40 -18.00
CA TRP A 477 -0.23 -16.12 -16.61
C TRP A 477 0.13 -17.38 -15.82
N LEU A 478 0.78 -17.22 -14.69
CA LEU A 478 1.00 -18.23 -13.66
C LEU A 478 0.78 -17.59 -12.28
N ARG A 479 -0.10 -18.20 -11.46
CA ARG A 479 -0.23 -17.84 -10.05
C ARG A 479 0.40 -18.90 -9.18
N VAL A 480 1.15 -18.50 -8.15
CA VAL A 480 1.89 -19.40 -7.27
C VAL A 480 1.38 -19.26 -5.84
N LYS A 481 0.69 -20.30 -5.33
CA LYS A 481 0.29 -20.39 -3.93
C LYS A 481 1.37 -21.17 -3.16
N THR A 482 1.94 -20.55 -2.13
CA THR A 482 2.97 -21.15 -1.27
C THR A 482 2.34 -21.80 -0.05
N VAL A 483 2.88 -22.95 0.38
CA VAL A 483 2.47 -23.67 1.58
C VAL A 483 3.72 -24.07 2.35
N GLY A 484 4.07 -23.26 3.35
CA GLY A 484 5.23 -23.51 4.21
C GLY A 484 5.01 -24.69 5.16
N THR A 485 6.11 -25.34 5.52
CA THR A 485 6.13 -26.44 6.49
C THR A 485 7.26 -26.30 7.51
N ARG A 486 8.40 -25.71 7.11
CA ARG A 486 9.49 -25.24 7.97
C ARG A 486 9.48 -23.74 8.08
N SER A 487 9.14 -23.09 7.00
CA SER A 487 8.78 -21.68 6.94
C SER A 487 7.37 -21.48 7.48
N ASN A 488 6.96 -20.24 7.71
CA ASN A 488 5.56 -19.92 8.05
C ASN A 488 4.60 -20.46 6.98
N ARG A 489 3.37 -20.72 7.38
CA ARG A 489 2.39 -21.45 6.56
C ARG A 489 2.06 -20.79 5.22
N ASP A 490 1.95 -19.46 5.20
CA ASP A 490 1.69 -18.70 3.98
C ASP A 490 2.93 -18.62 3.07
N GLY A 491 4.12 -18.97 3.59
CA GLY A 491 5.38 -18.84 2.89
C GLY A 491 5.85 -17.39 2.73
N LEU A 492 5.41 -16.49 3.61
CA LEU A 492 5.88 -15.10 3.61
C LEU A 492 7.40 -15.05 3.74
N GLY A 493 8.03 -14.28 2.86
CA GLY A 493 9.49 -14.22 2.72
C GLY A 493 10.05 -15.18 1.67
N THR A 494 9.21 -16.00 1.02
CA THR A 494 9.64 -16.85 -0.10
C THR A 494 9.90 -16.00 -1.35
N VAL A 495 11.07 -16.14 -1.92
CA VAL A 495 11.39 -15.54 -3.23
C VAL A 495 10.95 -16.50 -4.33
N VAL A 496 10.02 -16.04 -5.17
CA VAL A 496 9.51 -16.78 -6.33
C VAL A 496 10.10 -16.18 -7.60
N ARG A 497 10.74 -17.02 -8.42
CA ARG A 497 11.32 -16.63 -9.72
C ARG A 497 10.68 -17.41 -10.84
N VAL A 498 10.24 -16.72 -11.87
CA VAL A 498 9.64 -17.28 -13.09
C VAL A 498 10.50 -16.93 -14.28
N THR A 499 10.81 -17.92 -15.13
CA THR A 499 11.47 -17.69 -16.42
C THR A 499 10.57 -18.22 -17.53
N SER A 500 10.27 -17.38 -18.51
CA SER A 500 9.59 -17.71 -19.75
C SER A 500 10.42 -17.28 -20.96
N ALA A 501 9.90 -17.41 -22.17
CA ALA A 501 10.58 -16.86 -23.36
C ALA A 501 10.66 -15.33 -23.33
N GLY A 502 9.66 -14.67 -22.70
CA GLY A 502 9.60 -13.22 -22.51
C GLY A 502 10.59 -12.67 -21.48
N GLY A 503 11.29 -13.53 -20.73
CA GLY A 503 12.32 -13.11 -19.79
C GLY A 503 12.18 -13.70 -18.40
N LYS A 504 12.85 -13.05 -17.44
CA LYS A 504 12.84 -13.43 -16.02
C LYS A 504 12.05 -12.42 -15.21
N GLN A 505 11.29 -12.92 -14.26
CA GLN A 505 10.54 -12.15 -13.27
C GLN A 505 10.77 -12.74 -11.89
N TRP A 506 10.64 -11.95 -10.87
CA TRP A 506 10.66 -12.43 -9.49
C TRP A 506 9.80 -11.54 -8.60
N THR A 507 9.37 -12.09 -7.48
CA THR A 507 8.74 -11.35 -6.40
C THR A 507 8.97 -12.04 -5.06
N LEU A 508 8.76 -11.29 -3.99
CA LEU A 508 8.72 -11.80 -2.62
C LEU A 508 7.25 -12.10 -2.27
N VAL A 509 6.96 -13.29 -1.75
CA VAL A 509 5.65 -13.56 -1.11
C VAL A 509 5.57 -12.75 0.15
N ARG A 510 4.63 -11.80 0.24
CA ARG A 510 4.61 -10.80 1.31
C ARG A 510 3.21 -10.25 1.57
N THR A 511 3.04 -9.71 2.74
CA THR A 511 2.01 -8.73 3.06
C THR A 511 2.64 -7.33 3.10
N GLY A 512 1.86 -6.31 3.43
CA GLY A 512 2.37 -4.94 3.53
C GLY A 512 2.59 -4.30 2.17
N SER A 513 1.54 -3.65 1.69
CA SER A 513 1.50 -2.81 0.49
C SER A 513 0.31 -1.88 0.57
N SER A 514 0.21 -0.91 -0.36
CA SER A 514 -0.90 0.02 -0.44
C SER A 514 -1.06 0.90 0.82
N TYR A 515 -2.30 1.23 1.17
CA TYR A 515 -2.66 2.04 2.34
C TYR A 515 -3.75 1.33 3.13
N CYS A 516 -3.46 0.98 4.38
CA CYS A 516 -4.41 0.34 5.28
C CYS A 516 -5.08 -0.94 4.72
N SER A 517 -4.54 -1.52 3.67
CA SER A 517 -5.19 -2.57 2.87
C SER A 517 -4.24 -3.71 2.57
N GLN A 518 -4.80 -4.85 2.16
CA GLN A 518 -4.02 -6.00 1.74
C GLN A 518 -4.62 -6.65 0.51
N SER A 519 -3.79 -6.82 -0.52
CA SER A 519 -4.09 -7.60 -1.72
C SER A 519 -3.90 -9.09 -1.49
N GLU A 520 -4.32 -9.92 -2.45
CA GLU A 520 -4.05 -11.36 -2.46
C GLU A 520 -2.55 -11.64 -2.23
N ILE A 521 -2.24 -12.60 -1.35
CA ILE A 521 -0.85 -12.98 -1.02
C ILE A 521 -0.18 -13.76 -2.16
N ALA A 522 -0.94 -14.60 -2.87
CA ALA A 522 -0.41 -15.46 -3.94
C ALA A 522 0.03 -14.62 -5.15
N PRO A 523 1.35 -14.57 -5.49
CA PRO A 523 1.81 -13.75 -6.60
C PRO A 523 1.34 -14.29 -7.95
N THR A 524 0.89 -13.38 -8.81
CA THR A 524 0.55 -13.63 -10.20
C THR A 524 1.64 -13.07 -11.12
N PHE A 525 2.11 -13.88 -12.05
CA PHE A 525 3.10 -13.53 -13.06
C PHE A 525 2.45 -13.50 -14.43
N GLY A 526 2.42 -12.35 -15.08
CA GLY A 526 2.06 -12.23 -16.48
C GLY A 526 3.14 -12.85 -17.37
N LEU A 527 2.74 -13.58 -18.37
CA LEU A 527 3.63 -14.28 -19.28
C LEU A 527 3.53 -13.75 -20.73
N GLY A 528 2.69 -12.73 -20.97
CA GLY A 528 2.42 -12.26 -22.31
C GLY A 528 1.94 -13.39 -23.22
N PRO A 529 2.56 -13.60 -24.40
CA PRO A 529 2.16 -14.66 -25.33
C PRO A 529 2.70 -16.06 -24.95
N ASP A 530 3.47 -16.21 -23.87
CA ASP A 530 4.18 -17.45 -23.56
C ASP A 530 3.25 -18.47 -22.89
N LYS A 531 3.11 -19.64 -23.50
CA LYS A 531 2.26 -20.74 -23.02
C LYS A 531 2.94 -21.67 -22.04
N VAL A 532 4.23 -21.46 -21.78
CA VAL A 532 5.05 -22.36 -20.96
C VAL A 532 5.98 -21.53 -20.08
N VAL A 533 5.95 -21.80 -18.80
CA VAL A 533 6.99 -21.38 -17.85
C VAL A 533 8.15 -22.38 -17.96
N GLN A 534 9.29 -21.90 -18.43
CA GLN A 534 10.50 -22.72 -18.61
C GLN A 534 11.05 -23.18 -17.26
N THR A 535 11.10 -22.24 -16.28
CA THR A 535 11.47 -22.57 -14.89
C THR A 535 10.63 -21.77 -13.91
N LEU A 536 10.20 -22.45 -12.84
CA LEU A 536 9.68 -21.88 -11.60
C LEU A 536 10.65 -22.26 -10.48
N GLU A 537 11.21 -21.27 -9.79
CA GLU A 537 12.16 -21.45 -8.70
C GLU A 537 11.64 -20.78 -7.44
N LEU A 538 11.67 -21.50 -6.32
CA LEU A 538 11.30 -20.98 -5.01
C LEU A 538 12.51 -21.08 -4.07
N GLU A 539 12.76 -20.00 -3.36
CA GLU A 539 13.72 -19.93 -2.26
C GLU A 539 12.98 -19.54 -0.99
N TRP A 540 12.83 -20.50 -0.10
CA TRP A 540 12.04 -20.34 1.13
C TRP A 540 12.86 -19.71 2.26
N PRO A 541 12.23 -19.02 3.23
CA PRO A 541 12.92 -18.48 4.41
C PRO A 541 13.75 -19.51 5.19
N SER A 542 13.31 -20.75 5.21
CA SER A 542 14.06 -21.89 5.81
C SER A 542 15.36 -22.23 5.10
N GLY A 543 15.63 -21.65 3.92
CA GLY A 543 16.75 -22.01 3.03
C GLY A 543 16.44 -23.17 2.08
N THR A 544 15.23 -23.76 2.14
CA THR A 544 14.79 -24.77 1.15
C THR A 544 14.73 -24.14 -0.24
N ARG A 545 15.22 -24.85 -1.25
CA ARG A 545 15.17 -24.43 -2.65
C ARG A 545 14.49 -25.48 -3.50
N GLN A 546 13.57 -25.05 -4.34
CA GLN A 546 12.83 -25.92 -5.25
C GLN A 546 12.90 -25.35 -6.66
N ARG A 547 12.90 -26.24 -7.66
CA ARG A 547 12.90 -25.87 -9.07
C ARG A 547 12.02 -26.82 -9.86
N PHE A 548 11.12 -26.24 -10.65
CA PHE A 548 10.21 -26.94 -11.54
C PHE A 548 10.44 -26.42 -12.97
N THR A 549 10.21 -27.26 -13.96
CA THR A 549 10.45 -26.92 -15.37
C THR A 549 9.27 -27.28 -16.25
N ASN A 550 9.10 -26.53 -17.35
CA ASN A 550 8.10 -26.80 -18.38
C ASN A 550 6.66 -26.85 -17.85
N LEU A 551 6.31 -25.90 -16.98
CA LEU A 551 4.93 -25.79 -16.48
C LEU A 551 4.04 -25.10 -17.52
N PRO A 552 2.83 -25.63 -17.78
CA PRO A 552 1.87 -24.90 -18.61
C PRO A 552 1.47 -23.56 -17.97
N ALA A 553 1.15 -22.59 -18.80
CA ALA A 553 0.56 -21.32 -18.36
C ALA A 553 -0.93 -21.49 -18.02
N ASN A 554 -1.55 -20.41 -17.53
CA ASN A 554 -2.97 -20.28 -17.18
C ASN A 554 -3.42 -21.24 -16.10
N GLN A 555 -2.66 -21.29 -15.01
CA GLN A 555 -2.98 -22.12 -13.86
C GLN A 555 -2.51 -21.51 -12.54
N VAL A 556 -3.16 -21.91 -11.48
CA VAL A 556 -2.69 -21.75 -10.10
C VAL A 556 -1.88 -22.99 -9.74
N VAL A 557 -0.63 -22.80 -9.31
CA VAL A 557 0.25 -23.87 -8.85
C VAL A 557 0.44 -23.73 -7.34
N THR A 558 -0.01 -24.74 -6.58
CA THR A 558 0.26 -24.81 -5.15
C THR A 558 1.55 -25.56 -4.90
N VAL A 559 2.52 -24.88 -4.28
CA VAL A 559 3.84 -25.45 -3.95
C VAL A 559 3.97 -25.60 -2.45
N ASP A 560 4.04 -26.86 -2.00
CA ASP A 560 4.37 -27.22 -0.61
C ASP A 560 5.90 -27.27 -0.46
N GLU A 561 6.41 -26.66 0.60
CA GLU A 561 7.85 -26.51 0.83
C GLU A 561 8.62 -27.85 0.86
N THR A 562 7.97 -28.94 1.29
CA THR A 562 8.62 -30.26 1.41
C THR A 562 8.20 -31.24 0.32
N LYS A 563 6.98 -31.11 -0.22
CA LYS A 563 6.43 -32.08 -1.18
C LYS A 563 6.56 -31.62 -2.64
N GLY A 564 6.88 -30.34 -2.87
CA GLY A 564 6.87 -29.75 -4.20
C GLY A 564 5.45 -29.37 -4.65
N ILE A 565 5.16 -29.45 -5.94
CA ILE A 565 3.83 -29.12 -6.46
C ILE A 565 2.82 -30.15 -5.97
N VAL A 566 1.83 -29.71 -5.20
CA VAL A 566 0.75 -30.56 -4.63
C VAL A 566 -0.60 -30.30 -5.27
N GLY A 567 -0.74 -29.22 -6.03
CA GLY A 567 -1.95 -28.88 -6.78
C GLY A 567 -1.61 -28.04 -8.00
N ALA A 568 -2.28 -28.33 -9.10
CA ALA A 568 -2.28 -27.51 -10.30
C ALA A 568 -3.73 -27.46 -10.80
N GLY A 569 -4.37 -26.28 -10.70
CA GLY A 569 -5.74 -26.04 -11.14
C GLY A 569 -5.75 -25.05 -12.30
N VAL A 570 -6.48 -25.38 -13.36
CA VAL A 570 -6.74 -24.45 -14.46
C VAL A 570 -7.75 -23.41 -13.95
N GLY A 571 -7.44 -22.12 -14.06
CA GLY A 571 -8.44 -21.07 -13.86
C GLY A 571 -9.67 -21.35 -14.74
N VAL A 572 -10.86 -21.07 -14.24
CA VAL A 572 -12.11 -21.31 -14.98
C VAL A 572 -12.16 -20.32 -16.14
N VAL A 573 -11.65 -20.71 -17.29
CA VAL A 573 -11.87 -19.96 -18.54
C VAL A 573 -13.34 -20.10 -18.90
N LYS A 574 -14.18 -19.17 -18.43
CA LYS A 574 -15.54 -19.03 -18.98
C LYS A 574 -15.38 -18.57 -20.41
N ALA A 575 -15.69 -19.43 -21.38
CA ALA A 575 -15.85 -19.02 -22.75
C ALA A 575 -16.91 -17.90 -22.79
N LYS A 576 -16.50 -16.70 -23.19
CA LYS A 576 -17.40 -15.56 -23.45
C LYS A 576 -18.17 -15.77 -24.74
#